data_4a3ce54b97411dc358fdc18d30bc2c59
#
_entry.id   4a3ce54b97411dc358fdc18d30bc2c59
#
_cell.length_a   1.000
_cell.length_b   1.000
_cell.length_c   1.000
_cell.angle_alpha   90.00
_cell.angle_beta   90.00
_cell.angle_gamma   90.00
#
_symmetry.space_group_name_H-M   'P 1'
#
loop_
_entity.id
_entity.type
_entity.pdbx_description
1 polymer ?
#
loop_
_entity_poly.entity_id
_entity_poly.type
_entity_poly.pdbx_seq_one_letter_code
_entity_poly.pdbx_strand_id
1 'polypeptide(L)'
;MEDVESEKGLSSLNRYVDEVEELKSVFDSKEIKVRDLITKRFKPPQMTYDRFMTTIDKAHDLFYHEADGALNIAKYAVEDTPRVEGEIESKIDTLKSIIDQIEDLTNELVINISSDEKSSDDVKILIDDIDNLIDSVKEYK
;
A
#
# COMPACT_ATOMS: atom_id res chain seq x y z
N MET A 1 -31.32 15.10 -0.40
CA MET A 1 -30.18 15.65 -1.12
C MET A 1 -29.06 16.08 -0.19
N GLU A 2 -29.36 16.89 0.78
CA GLU A 2 -28.37 17.32 1.77
C GLU A 2 -27.81 16.14 2.57
N ASP A 3 -28.65 15.19 2.91
CA ASP A 3 -28.24 14.01 3.68
C ASP A 3 -27.20 13.18 2.92
N VAL A 4 -27.36 13.06 1.59
CA VAL A 4 -26.43 12.30 0.77
C VAL A 4 -25.06 12.99 0.73
N GLU A 5 -25.04 14.31 0.59
CA GLU A 5 -23.78 15.07 0.61
C GLU A 5 -23.13 15.03 1.99
N SER A 6 -23.93 15.11 3.04
CA SER A 6 -23.44 15.04 4.41
C SER A 6 -22.77 13.68 4.68
N GLU A 7 -23.37 12.59 4.20
CA GLU A 7 -22.81 11.25 4.38
C GLU A 7 -21.55 11.02 3.59
N LYS A 8 -21.45 11.64 2.40
CA LYS A 8 -20.29 11.47 1.50
C LYS A 8 -19.20 12.50 1.75
N GLY A 9 -19.49 13.50 2.62
CA GLY A 9 -18.58 14.61 2.81
C GLY A 9 -18.73 15.67 1.72
N LEU A 10 -17.72 16.51 1.55
CA LEU A 10 -17.73 17.59 0.58
C LEU A 10 -17.55 17.05 -0.84
N SER A 11 -18.39 17.53 -1.76
CA SER A 11 -18.33 17.07 -3.14
C SER A 11 -17.00 17.40 -3.82
N SER A 12 -16.35 18.48 -3.41
CA SER A 12 -15.03 18.84 -3.94
C SER A 12 -13.93 17.83 -3.57
N LEU A 13 -14.18 16.99 -2.55
CA LEU A 13 -13.22 15.98 -2.13
C LEU A 13 -13.55 14.59 -2.67
N ASN A 14 -14.65 14.45 -3.42
CA ASN A 14 -15.07 13.14 -3.95
C ASN A 14 -14.03 12.52 -4.90
N ARG A 15 -13.28 13.33 -5.63
CA ARG A 15 -12.23 12.82 -6.50
C ARG A 15 -11.16 12.05 -5.71
N TYR A 16 -10.88 12.49 -4.49
CA TYR A 16 -9.93 11.80 -3.61
C TYR A 16 -10.51 10.50 -3.10
N VAL A 17 -11.80 10.51 -2.73
CA VAL A 17 -12.49 9.29 -2.30
C VAL A 17 -12.43 8.24 -3.41
N ASP A 18 -12.76 8.65 -4.64
CA ASP A 18 -12.73 7.74 -5.79
C ASP A 18 -11.33 7.20 -6.05
N GLU A 19 -10.31 8.05 -5.94
CA GLU A 19 -8.93 7.64 -6.13
C GLU A 19 -8.49 6.64 -5.06
N VAL A 20 -8.82 6.89 -3.79
CA VAL A 20 -8.47 5.98 -2.70
C VAL A 20 -9.16 4.63 -2.89
N GLU A 21 -10.43 4.62 -3.26
CA GLU A 21 -11.17 3.38 -3.49
C GLU A 21 -10.57 2.58 -4.64
N GLU A 22 -10.15 3.25 -5.70
CA GLU A 22 -9.47 2.60 -6.82
C GLU A 22 -8.13 2.02 -6.37
N LEU A 23 -7.35 2.78 -5.61
CA LEU A 23 -6.06 2.31 -5.12
C LEU A 23 -6.20 1.11 -4.18
N LYS A 24 -7.24 1.07 -3.36
CA LYS A 24 -7.53 -0.10 -2.51
C LYS A 24 -7.76 -1.35 -3.36
N SER A 25 -8.53 -1.22 -4.43
CA SER A 25 -8.79 -2.33 -5.33
C SER A 25 -7.51 -2.82 -6.01
N VAL A 26 -6.69 -1.89 -6.47
CA VAL A 26 -5.39 -2.20 -7.10
C VAL A 26 -4.48 -2.90 -6.10
N PHE A 27 -4.37 -2.36 -4.89
CA PHE A 27 -3.52 -2.95 -3.85
C PHE A 27 -3.95 -4.38 -3.51
N ASP A 28 -5.25 -4.59 -3.32
CA ASP A 28 -5.77 -5.92 -2.96
C ASP A 28 -5.38 -6.97 -4.02
N SER A 29 -5.50 -6.61 -5.28
CA SER A 29 -5.13 -7.51 -6.37
C SER A 29 -3.62 -7.81 -6.37
N LYS A 30 -2.80 -6.79 -6.15
CA LYS A 30 -1.35 -6.94 -6.16
C LYS A 30 -0.86 -7.69 -4.93
N GLU A 31 -1.50 -7.50 -3.80
CA GLU A 31 -1.17 -8.22 -2.57
C GLU A 31 -1.37 -9.73 -2.73
N ILE A 32 -2.50 -10.12 -3.31
CA ILE A 32 -2.78 -11.54 -3.56
C ILE A 32 -1.68 -12.15 -4.43
N LYS A 33 -1.31 -11.45 -5.49
CA LYS A 33 -0.29 -11.95 -6.41
C LYS A 33 1.09 -12.06 -5.77
N VAL A 34 1.51 -11.04 -5.02
CA VAL A 34 2.83 -11.06 -4.41
C VAL A 34 2.94 -12.14 -3.35
N ARG A 35 1.89 -12.37 -2.57
CA ARG A 35 1.88 -13.45 -1.58
C ARG A 35 1.99 -14.81 -2.23
N ASP A 36 1.29 -15.02 -3.33
CA ASP A 36 1.39 -16.27 -4.09
C ASP A 36 2.81 -16.52 -4.59
N LEU A 37 3.46 -15.48 -5.13
CA LEU A 37 4.83 -15.60 -5.63
C LEU A 37 5.84 -15.82 -4.53
N ILE A 38 5.67 -15.16 -3.37
CA ILE A 38 6.53 -15.42 -2.21
C ILE A 38 6.42 -16.89 -1.80
N THR A 39 5.21 -17.41 -1.75
CA THR A 39 4.97 -18.82 -1.38
C THR A 39 5.61 -19.78 -2.37
N LYS A 40 5.58 -19.44 -3.66
CA LYS A 40 6.22 -20.26 -4.70
C LYS A 40 7.75 -20.24 -4.61
N ARG A 41 8.32 -19.08 -4.28
CA ARG A 41 9.78 -18.92 -4.22
C ARG A 41 10.39 -19.41 -2.92
N PHE A 42 9.71 -19.16 -1.81
CA PHE A 42 10.18 -19.47 -0.46
C PHE A 42 9.11 -20.25 0.26
N LYS A 43 9.14 -21.57 0.13
CA LYS A 43 8.08 -22.40 0.71
C LYS A 43 8.14 -22.41 2.24
N PRO A 44 6.98 -22.40 2.93
CA PRO A 44 6.97 -22.57 4.38
C PRO A 44 7.61 -23.93 4.74
N PRO A 45 8.29 -24.06 5.88
CA PRO A 45 8.43 -23.10 6.98
C PRO A 45 9.76 -22.31 6.95
N GLN A 46 10.25 -21.93 5.79
CA GLN A 46 11.52 -21.19 5.69
C GLN A 46 11.44 -19.84 6.40
N MET A 47 12.51 -19.44 7.07
CA MET A 47 12.59 -18.14 7.75
C MET A 47 12.42 -16.98 6.79
N THR A 48 12.95 -17.12 5.58
CA THR A 48 12.80 -16.09 4.54
C THR A 48 11.33 -15.90 4.17
N TYR A 49 10.58 -17.01 4.07
CA TYR A 49 9.14 -16.94 3.83
C TYR A 49 8.45 -16.12 4.93
N ASP A 50 8.73 -16.44 6.18
CA ASP A 50 8.10 -15.76 7.33
C ASP A 50 8.44 -14.27 7.33
N ARG A 51 9.70 -13.93 7.07
CA ARG A 51 10.14 -12.54 7.02
C ARG A 51 9.41 -11.76 5.93
N PHE A 52 9.33 -12.34 4.73
CA PHE A 52 8.70 -11.66 3.59
C PHE A 52 7.21 -11.49 3.82
N MET A 53 6.54 -12.53 4.33
CA MET A 53 5.11 -12.44 4.62
C MET A 53 4.82 -11.43 5.72
N THR A 54 5.70 -11.34 6.74
CA THR A 54 5.57 -10.34 7.79
C THR A 54 5.67 -8.92 7.21
N THR A 55 6.60 -8.70 6.30
CA THR A 55 6.74 -7.38 5.66
C THR A 55 5.48 -7.04 4.85
N ILE A 56 4.92 -7.99 4.12
CA ILE A 56 3.69 -7.75 3.38
C ILE A 56 2.51 -7.47 4.33
N ASP A 57 2.45 -8.18 5.47
CA ASP A 57 1.44 -7.91 6.49
C ASP A 57 1.53 -6.46 7.00
N LYS A 58 2.74 -5.99 7.25
CA LYS A 58 2.97 -4.61 7.70
C LYS A 58 2.59 -3.60 6.61
N ALA A 59 2.92 -3.91 5.35
CA ALA A 59 2.53 -3.05 4.23
C ALA A 59 1.01 -2.97 4.09
N HIS A 60 0.33 -4.10 4.27
CA HIS A 60 -1.13 -4.17 4.26
C HIS A 60 -1.72 -3.26 5.34
N ASP A 61 -1.22 -3.39 6.56
CA ASP A 61 -1.72 -2.60 7.69
C ASP A 61 -1.49 -1.10 7.47
N LEU A 62 -0.31 -0.72 7.00
CA LEU A 62 -0.02 0.68 6.71
C LEU A 62 -0.90 1.21 5.58
N PHE A 63 -1.05 0.43 4.51
CA PHE A 63 -1.87 0.83 3.36
C PHE A 63 -3.29 1.16 3.82
N TYR A 64 -3.94 0.25 4.54
CA TYR A 64 -5.31 0.45 4.98
C TYR A 64 -5.43 1.53 6.03
N HIS A 65 -4.43 1.68 6.90
CA HIS A 65 -4.42 2.78 7.87
C HIS A 65 -4.41 4.14 7.16
N GLU A 66 -3.54 4.30 6.14
CA GLU A 66 -3.44 5.54 5.39
C GLU A 66 -4.67 5.77 4.50
N ALA A 67 -5.20 4.70 3.89
CA ALA A 67 -6.42 4.80 3.09
C ALA A 67 -7.61 5.24 3.95
N ASP A 68 -7.78 4.62 5.11
CA ASP A 68 -8.86 4.99 6.03
C ASP A 68 -8.69 6.42 6.53
N GLY A 69 -7.44 6.84 6.79
CA GLY A 69 -7.16 8.21 7.19
C GLY A 69 -7.57 9.22 6.12
N ALA A 70 -7.23 8.95 4.87
CA ALA A 70 -7.62 9.81 3.75
C ALA A 70 -9.13 9.88 3.60
N LEU A 71 -9.81 8.74 3.68
CA LEU A 71 -11.27 8.67 3.57
C LEU A 71 -11.94 9.39 4.73
N ASN A 72 -11.40 9.28 5.93
CA ASN A 72 -11.94 9.97 7.10
C ASN A 72 -11.81 11.49 6.97
N ILE A 73 -10.67 11.97 6.48
CA ILE A 73 -10.51 13.42 6.25
C ILE A 73 -11.54 13.89 5.23
N ALA A 74 -11.68 13.15 4.11
CA ALA A 74 -12.63 13.53 3.07
C ALA A 74 -14.07 13.51 3.57
N LYS A 75 -14.40 12.58 4.47
CA LYS A 75 -15.76 12.42 4.99
C LYS A 75 -16.12 13.48 6.02
N TYR A 76 -15.17 13.83 6.88
CA TYR A 76 -15.47 14.66 8.05
C TYR A 76 -14.98 16.10 7.95
N ALA A 77 -14.24 16.48 6.90
CA ALA A 77 -13.79 17.85 6.73
C ALA A 77 -14.98 18.80 6.61
N VAL A 78 -14.92 19.90 7.34
CA VAL A 78 -15.96 20.93 7.31
C VAL A 78 -15.79 21.85 6.11
N GLU A 79 -14.53 22.11 5.74
CA GLU A 79 -14.18 22.95 4.60
C GLU A 79 -13.08 22.31 3.78
N ASP A 80 -13.10 22.56 2.49
CA ASP A 80 -12.04 22.13 1.58
C ASP A 80 -10.97 23.22 1.55
N THR A 81 -9.93 23.05 2.34
CA THR A 81 -8.83 23.99 2.42
C THR A 81 -7.57 23.37 1.81
N PRO A 82 -6.56 24.19 1.43
CA PRO A 82 -5.28 23.64 0.97
C PRO A 82 -4.64 22.65 1.95
N ARG A 83 -4.81 22.90 3.26
CA ARG A 83 -4.28 21.99 4.26
C ARG A 83 -5.01 20.64 4.25
N VAL A 84 -6.33 20.65 4.13
CA VAL A 84 -7.14 19.43 4.03
C VAL A 84 -6.72 18.63 2.80
N GLU A 85 -6.65 19.28 1.64
CA GLU A 85 -6.24 18.59 0.42
C GLU A 85 -4.82 18.07 0.52
N GLY A 86 -3.91 18.85 1.09
CA GLY A 86 -2.52 18.44 1.26
C GLY A 86 -2.37 17.19 2.11
N GLU A 87 -3.15 17.08 3.18
CA GLU A 87 -3.13 15.89 4.04
C GLU A 87 -3.65 14.66 3.30
N ILE A 88 -4.74 14.81 2.55
CA ILE A 88 -5.27 13.70 1.75
C ILE A 88 -4.25 13.28 0.68
N GLU A 89 -3.69 14.25 -0.04
CA GLU A 89 -2.71 13.98 -1.10
C GLU A 89 -1.47 13.28 -0.57
N SER A 90 -1.00 13.69 0.62
CA SER A 90 0.14 13.05 1.25
C SER A 90 -0.13 11.56 1.53
N LYS A 91 -1.32 11.25 2.02
CA LYS A 91 -1.70 9.86 2.26
C LYS A 91 -1.84 9.07 0.96
N ILE A 92 -2.42 9.67 -0.07
CA ILE A 92 -2.53 9.04 -1.39
C ILE A 92 -1.14 8.76 -1.97
N ASP A 93 -0.19 9.69 -1.82
CA ASP A 93 1.19 9.48 -2.26
C ASP A 93 1.81 8.27 -1.56
N THR A 94 1.54 8.11 -0.27
CA THR A 94 2.00 6.93 0.47
C THR A 94 1.41 5.65 -0.09
N LEU A 95 0.10 5.64 -0.40
CA LEU A 95 -0.55 4.48 -1.00
C LEU A 95 0.10 4.10 -2.32
N LYS A 96 0.37 5.09 -3.17
CA LYS A 96 1.01 4.85 -4.47
C LYS A 96 2.42 4.30 -4.30
N SER A 97 3.17 4.82 -3.33
CA SER A 97 4.53 4.34 -3.06
C SER A 97 4.53 2.88 -2.60
N ILE A 98 3.58 2.50 -1.76
CA ILE A 98 3.45 1.11 -1.31
C ILE A 98 3.16 0.20 -2.52
N ILE A 99 2.22 0.60 -3.37
CA ILE A 99 1.87 -0.17 -4.57
C ILE A 99 3.07 -0.33 -5.49
N ASP A 100 3.81 0.76 -5.73
CA ASP A 100 4.98 0.72 -6.62
C ASP A 100 6.04 -0.26 -6.10
N GLN A 101 6.29 -0.25 -4.79
CA GLN A 101 7.27 -1.15 -4.20
C GLN A 101 6.81 -2.61 -4.22
N ILE A 102 5.51 -2.84 -4.02
CA ILE A 102 4.95 -4.20 -4.16
C ILE A 102 5.08 -4.69 -5.61
N GLU A 103 4.87 -3.80 -6.58
CA GLU A 103 5.06 -4.16 -8.00
C GLU A 103 6.52 -4.50 -8.32
N ASP A 104 7.45 -3.70 -7.81
CA ASP A 104 8.87 -3.96 -8.01
C ASP A 104 9.26 -5.32 -7.44
N LEU A 105 8.78 -5.61 -6.23
CA LEU A 105 9.01 -6.91 -5.61
C LEU A 105 8.39 -8.04 -6.42
N THR A 106 7.17 -7.85 -6.90
CA THR A 106 6.47 -8.83 -7.71
C THR A 106 7.27 -9.17 -8.98
N ASN A 107 7.73 -8.14 -9.68
CA ASN A 107 8.51 -8.32 -10.91
C ASN A 107 9.82 -9.06 -10.62
N GLU A 108 10.49 -8.71 -9.53
CA GLU A 108 11.74 -9.35 -9.17
C GLU A 108 11.53 -10.82 -8.78
N LEU A 109 10.42 -11.12 -8.09
CA LEU A 109 10.06 -12.51 -7.78
C LEU A 109 9.79 -13.31 -9.04
N VAL A 110 9.10 -12.75 -10.03
CA VAL A 110 8.85 -13.42 -11.30
C VAL A 110 10.17 -13.76 -12.01
N ILE A 111 11.08 -12.79 -12.06
CA ILE A 111 12.40 -13.01 -12.67
C ILE A 111 13.17 -14.09 -11.90
N ASN A 112 13.16 -14.02 -10.58
CA ASN A 112 13.89 -14.94 -9.71
C ASN A 112 13.36 -16.37 -9.83
N ILE A 113 12.04 -16.54 -9.90
CA ILE A 113 11.40 -17.85 -10.07
C ILE A 113 11.71 -18.44 -11.44
N SER A 114 11.74 -17.58 -12.46
CA SER A 114 11.86 -17.99 -13.87
C SER A 114 13.29 -18.25 -14.31
N SER A 115 14.30 -17.83 -13.54
CA SER A 115 15.70 -17.99 -13.90
C SER A 115 16.30 -19.18 -13.17
N ASP A 116 17.47 -19.65 -13.66
CA ASP A 116 18.23 -20.69 -12.98
C ASP A 116 18.99 -20.13 -11.78
N GLU A 117 18.98 -18.83 -11.61
CA GLU A 117 19.67 -18.17 -10.52
C GLU A 117 18.99 -18.46 -9.20
N LYS A 118 19.78 -18.85 -8.21
CA LYS A 118 19.26 -19.23 -6.90
C LYS A 118 19.45 -18.15 -5.84
N SER A 119 20.11 -17.05 -6.19
CA SER A 119 20.29 -15.95 -5.27
C SER A 119 18.99 -15.20 -5.07
N SER A 120 18.71 -14.85 -3.83
CA SER A 120 17.55 -14.04 -3.48
C SER A 120 17.94 -12.64 -3.03
N ASP A 121 19.17 -12.21 -3.31
CA ASP A 121 19.70 -10.93 -2.83
C ASP A 121 18.88 -9.75 -3.33
N ASP A 122 18.52 -9.74 -4.62
CA ASP A 122 17.73 -8.64 -5.20
C ASP A 122 16.34 -8.57 -4.59
N VAL A 123 15.74 -9.73 -4.32
CA VAL A 123 14.43 -9.80 -3.67
C VAL A 123 14.54 -9.28 -2.23
N LYS A 124 15.60 -9.64 -1.51
CA LYS A 124 15.79 -9.17 -0.13
C LYS A 124 15.98 -7.68 -0.05
N ILE A 125 16.68 -7.07 -1.02
CA ILE A 125 16.86 -5.63 -1.08
C ILE A 125 15.49 -4.94 -1.18
N LEU A 126 14.59 -5.46 -2.01
CA LEU A 126 13.27 -4.88 -2.18
C LEU A 126 12.41 -5.04 -0.93
N ILE A 127 12.55 -6.15 -0.21
CA ILE A 127 11.88 -6.32 1.08
C ILE A 127 12.40 -5.29 2.09
N ASP A 128 13.71 -5.07 2.12
CA ASP A 128 14.30 -4.05 2.99
C ASP A 128 13.77 -2.65 2.63
N ASP A 129 13.63 -2.36 1.34
CA ASP A 129 13.09 -1.08 0.89
C ASP A 129 11.65 -0.87 1.36
N ILE A 130 10.83 -1.92 1.32
CA ILE A 130 9.46 -1.84 1.83
C ILE A 130 9.46 -1.59 3.33
N ASP A 131 10.29 -2.32 4.10
CA ASP A 131 10.43 -2.11 5.53
C ASP A 131 10.84 -0.66 5.84
N ASN A 132 11.78 -0.11 5.08
CA ASN A 132 12.25 1.26 5.26
C ASN A 132 11.14 2.28 4.98
N LEU A 133 10.33 2.05 3.95
CA LEU A 133 9.19 2.92 3.67
C LEU A 133 8.19 2.89 4.84
N ILE A 134 7.87 1.72 5.34
CA ILE A 134 6.94 1.56 6.46
C ILE A 134 7.45 2.32 7.67
N ASP A 135 8.74 2.14 8.00
CA ASP A 135 9.34 2.79 9.16
C ASP A 135 9.35 4.31 9.01
N SER A 136 9.63 4.82 7.81
CA SER A 136 9.67 6.26 7.57
C SER A 136 8.29 6.91 7.76
N VAL A 137 7.23 6.24 7.36
CA VAL A 137 5.87 6.76 7.54
C VAL A 137 5.49 6.74 9.02
N LYS A 138 5.83 5.66 9.73
CA LYS A 138 5.52 5.53 11.16
C LYS A 138 6.22 6.57 12.02
N GLU A 139 7.44 6.98 11.66
CA GLU A 139 8.20 7.97 12.41
C GLU A 139 7.54 9.35 12.45
N TYR A 140 6.71 9.67 11.45
CA TYR A 140 6.02 10.95 11.38
C TYR A 140 4.67 10.95 12.06
N LYS A 141 4.35 9.89 12.74
CA LYS A 141 3.11 9.75 13.50
C LYS A 141 3.40 9.57 14.97
#